data_74d32c90461f461095771855d8ba1c9f
#
_entry.id   74d32c90461f461095771855d8ba1c9f
#
_cell.length_a   1.000
_cell.length_b   1.000
_cell.length_c   1.000
_cell.angle_alpha   90.00
_cell.angle_beta   90.00
_cell.angle_gamma   90.00
#
_symmetry.space_group_name_H-M   'P 1'
#
loop_
_entity.id
_entity.type
_entity.pdbx_description
1 polymer ?
#
loop_
_entity_poly.entity_id
_entity_poly.type
_entity_poly.pdbx_seq_one_letter_code
_entity_poly.pdbx_strand_id
1 'polypeptide(L)'
;MKRRWKIRNPQFRAFLYLLPALSVIAVFQFYPVLKSFFMGFYTKFDYLTDTVEAVGLDNFLYVLKDPEFALAMKNTAVFAVISVPLGIITALVFALILNSNIRFQKFFRSAYFLPFVTSTTAVAVVWRWMLNKDYGMVNALLSVLGMPKVAWLTDAQMTIPILIVLSVWKGLGYKIIILLAALQGVDERYVKAGRMDGAGSFRRICYIILPILRPPILFLSVTSLIGAFKIFDEVYIMYGQKPGPLQSGLTIVYYIFDKFYRHWEFTTASAAAFLLFLVILFFTLLQFLFSSERRKS
;
A
#
# COMPACT_ATOMS: atom_id res chain seq x y z
N MET A 1 43.68 -24.95 26.15
CA MET A 1 43.16 -23.75 26.83
C MET A 1 42.37 -22.88 25.91
N LYS A 2 41.01 -22.94 25.90
CA LYS A 2 40.17 -22.05 25.10
C LYS A 2 39.85 -20.80 25.94
N ARG A 3 40.53 -19.69 25.65
CA ARG A 3 40.20 -18.37 26.24
C ARG A 3 38.79 -17.99 25.76
N ARG A 4 37.74 -18.24 26.58
CA ARG A 4 36.39 -17.68 26.40
C ARG A 4 36.52 -16.19 26.70
N TRP A 5 36.48 -15.35 25.70
CA TRP A 5 36.28 -13.90 25.83
C TRP A 5 34.93 -13.67 26.50
N LYS A 6 34.92 -13.51 27.81
CA LYS A 6 33.74 -13.13 28.57
C LYS A 6 33.51 -11.62 28.38
N ILE A 7 32.85 -11.24 27.31
CA ILE A 7 32.29 -9.90 27.16
C ILE A 7 31.24 -9.78 28.29
N ARG A 8 31.50 -8.96 29.30
CA ARG A 8 30.76 -8.89 30.55
C ARG A 8 29.42 -8.14 30.44
N ASN A 9 29.25 -7.32 29.37
CA ASN A 9 28.04 -6.54 29.16
C ASN A 9 27.11 -7.26 28.13
N PRO A 10 25.89 -7.71 28.55
CA PRO A 10 24.95 -8.39 27.67
C PRO A 10 24.47 -7.52 26.50
N GLN A 11 24.36 -6.19 26.71
CA GLN A 11 23.99 -5.23 25.67
C GLN A 11 25.04 -5.13 24.56
N PHE A 12 26.33 -5.13 24.92
CA PHE A 12 27.44 -5.11 23.95
C PHE A 12 27.50 -6.41 23.13
N ARG A 13 27.20 -7.56 23.74
CA ARG A 13 27.08 -8.82 23.02
C ARG A 13 25.92 -8.79 22.01
N ALA A 14 24.75 -8.30 22.43
CA ALA A 14 23.61 -8.14 21.53
C ALA A 14 23.93 -7.22 20.34
N PHE A 15 24.62 -6.11 20.59
CA PHE A 15 25.05 -5.19 19.54
C PHE A 15 26.02 -5.86 18.54
N LEU A 16 27.01 -6.64 19.03
CA LEU A 16 27.94 -7.37 18.15
C LEU A 16 27.24 -8.40 17.27
N TYR A 17 26.19 -9.08 17.76
CA TYR A 17 25.41 -10.01 16.96
C TYR A 17 24.54 -9.29 15.91
N LEU A 18 24.06 -8.09 16.21
CA LEU A 18 23.26 -7.28 15.29
C LEU A 18 24.11 -6.49 14.28
N LEU A 19 25.41 -6.26 14.58
CA LEU A 19 26.29 -5.39 13.80
C LEU A 19 26.36 -5.76 12.31
N PRO A 20 26.47 -7.03 11.88
CA PRO A 20 26.47 -7.36 10.45
C PRO A 20 25.17 -6.95 9.75
N ALA A 21 24.02 -7.19 10.38
CA ALA A 21 22.73 -6.80 9.81
C ALA A 21 22.57 -5.27 9.80
N LEU A 22 22.96 -4.59 10.90
CA LEU A 22 22.88 -3.13 10.99
C LEU A 22 23.81 -2.44 9.99
N SER A 23 25.00 -2.98 9.72
CA SER A 23 25.91 -2.40 8.73
C SER A 23 25.37 -2.53 7.30
N VAL A 24 24.74 -3.65 6.93
CA VAL A 24 24.05 -3.80 5.65
C VAL A 24 22.91 -2.80 5.52
N ILE A 25 22.06 -2.68 6.54
CA ILE A 25 20.95 -1.70 6.56
C ILE A 25 21.48 -0.26 6.48
N ALA A 26 22.56 0.07 7.22
CA ALA A 26 23.15 1.40 7.21
C ALA A 26 23.66 1.80 5.82
N VAL A 27 24.40 0.90 5.14
CA VAL A 27 25.02 1.19 3.85
C VAL A 27 24.01 1.14 2.71
N PHE A 28 23.12 0.14 2.67
CA PHE A 28 22.25 -0.09 1.51
C PHE A 28 20.84 0.51 1.65
N GLN A 29 20.45 0.92 2.83
CA GLN A 29 19.14 1.51 3.06
C GLN A 29 19.21 2.93 3.62
N PHE A 30 19.91 3.15 4.73
CA PHE A 30 19.99 4.49 5.33
C PHE A 30 20.78 5.48 4.49
N TYR A 31 21.97 5.10 4.01
CA TYR A 31 22.80 5.98 3.20
C TYR A 31 22.10 6.46 1.90
N PRO A 32 21.51 5.60 1.06
CA PRO A 32 20.79 6.05 -0.14
C PRO A 32 19.58 6.92 0.18
N VAL A 33 18.85 6.64 1.26
CA VAL A 33 17.71 7.47 1.70
C VAL A 33 18.19 8.87 2.11
N LEU A 34 19.26 8.96 2.91
CA LEU A 34 19.84 10.25 3.29
C LEU A 34 20.41 11.00 2.07
N LYS A 35 21.14 10.31 1.18
CA LYS A 35 21.66 10.93 -0.06
C LYS A 35 20.51 11.46 -0.91
N SER A 36 19.46 10.68 -1.14
CA SER A 36 18.26 11.12 -1.87
C SER A 36 17.59 12.32 -1.20
N PHE A 37 17.49 12.32 0.13
CA PHE A 37 16.94 13.47 0.87
C PHE A 37 17.73 14.76 0.60
N PHE A 38 19.05 14.74 0.76
CA PHE A 38 19.89 15.92 0.49
C PHE A 38 19.89 16.32 -0.99
N MET A 39 19.83 15.35 -1.90
CA MET A 39 19.82 15.57 -3.33
C MET A 39 18.61 16.39 -3.79
N GLY A 40 17.46 16.27 -3.11
CA GLY A 40 16.30 17.12 -3.36
C GLY A 40 16.54 18.63 -3.18
N PHE A 41 17.55 19.00 -2.38
CA PHE A 41 17.93 20.40 -2.15
C PHE A 41 19.02 20.92 -3.11
N TYR A 42 19.61 20.05 -3.95
CA TYR A 42 20.67 20.47 -4.89
C TYR A 42 20.03 21.18 -6.10
N THR A 43 20.08 22.49 -6.13
CA THR A 43 19.49 23.30 -7.22
C THR A 43 20.37 23.37 -8.45
N LYS A 44 21.69 23.30 -8.27
CA LYS A 44 22.68 23.13 -9.32
C LYS A 44 23.59 21.96 -8.95
N PHE A 45 23.46 20.87 -9.66
CA PHE A 45 24.24 19.66 -9.44
C PHE A 45 24.82 19.18 -10.76
N ASP A 46 26.12 19.07 -10.81
CA ASP A 46 26.81 18.46 -11.95
C ASP A 46 26.95 16.96 -11.72
N TYR A 47 26.22 16.19 -12.53
CA TYR A 47 26.19 14.72 -12.46
C TYR A 47 27.49 14.05 -12.94
N LEU A 48 28.33 14.75 -13.71
CA LEU A 48 29.59 14.21 -14.21
C LEU A 48 30.71 14.32 -13.17
N THR A 49 30.74 15.43 -12.44
CA THR A 49 31.77 15.71 -11.44
C THR A 49 31.32 15.42 -10.00
N ASP A 50 30.06 15.03 -9.79
CA ASP A 50 29.42 14.82 -8.47
C ASP A 50 29.57 16.07 -7.56
N THR A 51 29.54 17.28 -8.16
CA THR A 51 29.73 18.53 -7.43
C THR A 51 28.42 19.27 -7.25
N VAL A 52 28.20 19.79 -6.02
CA VAL A 52 27.06 20.62 -5.66
C VAL A 52 27.48 22.07 -5.73
N GLU A 53 26.96 22.83 -6.69
CA GLU A 53 27.27 24.27 -6.85
C GLU A 53 26.32 25.16 -6.04
N ALA A 54 25.04 24.73 -5.87
CA ALA A 54 24.05 25.48 -5.12
C ALA A 54 23.03 24.60 -4.43
N VAL A 55 22.56 25.05 -3.27
CA VAL A 55 21.54 24.37 -2.45
C VAL A 55 20.37 25.32 -2.22
N GLY A 56 19.14 24.84 -2.37
CA GLY A 56 17.94 25.66 -2.21
C GLY A 56 16.65 24.84 -2.20
N LEU A 57 15.52 25.52 -2.31
CA LEU A 57 14.18 24.91 -2.35
C LEU A 57 13.57 24.90 -3.77
N ASP A 58 14.35 25.26 -4.79
CA ASP A 58 13.83 25.46 -6.16
C ASP A 58 13.24 24.16 -6.73
N ASN A 59 13.84 23.00 -6.49
CA ASN A 59 13.30 21.72 -6.92
C ASN A 59 11.93 21.42 -6.29
N PHE A 60 11.75 21.74 -5.01
CA PHE A 60 10.46 21.57 -4.33
C PHE A 60 9.40 22.51 -4.90
N LEU A 61 9.75 23.76 -5.14
CA LEU A 61 8.87 24.76 -5.76
C LEU A 61 8.51 24.37 -7.20
N TYR A 62 9.47 23.84 -7.95
CA TYR A 62 9.26 23.32 -9.29
C TYR A 62 8.25 22.15 -9.26
N VAL A 63 8.49 21.13 -8.43
CA VAL A 63 7.60 19.97 -8.30
C VAL A 63 6.19 20.37 -7.89
N LEU A 64 6.05 21.28 -6.91
CA LEU A 64 4.73 21.75 -6.45
C LEU A 64 3.95 22.55 -7.51
N LYS A 65 4.64 23.16 -8.48
CA LYS A 65 4.03 23.90 -9.61
C LYS A 65 3.84 23.01 -10.84
N ASP A 66 4.42 21.81 -10.87
CA ASP A 66 4.32 20.90 -12.03
C ASP A 66 2.89 20.32 -12.12
N PRO A 67 2.16 20.59 -13.23
CA PRO A 67 0.81 20.03 -13.44
C PRO A 67 0.77 18.50 -13.41
N GLU A 68 1.86 17.82 -13.86
CA GLU A 68 1.95 16.36 -13.83
C GLU A 68 2.03 15.82 -12.39
N PHE A 69 2.78 16.52 -11.51
CA PHE A 69 2.80 16.16 -10.09
C PHE A 69 1.44 16.35 -9.43
N ALA A 70 0.75 17.45 -9.73
CA ALA A 70 -0.59 17.70 -9.21
C ALA A 70 -1.58 16.61 -9.68
N LEU A 71 -1.52 16.21 -10.94
CA LEU A 71 -2.33 15.10 -11.48
C LEU A 71 -1.97 13.76 -10.80
N ALA A 72 -0.69 13.47 -10.65
CA ALA A 72 -0.20 12.26 -9.98
C ALA A 72 -0.67 12.20 -8.51
N MET A 73 -0.61 13.33 -7.80
CA MET A 73 -1.11 13.45 -6.42
C MET A 73 -2.61 13.19 -6.35
N LYS A 74 -3.40 13.81 -7.24
CA LYS A 74 -4.85 13.60 -7.32
C LYS A 74 -5.20 12.14 -7.58
N ASN A 75 -4.59 11.51 -8.58
CA ASN A 75 -4.84 10.12 -8.93
C ASN A 75 -4.51 9.18 -7.77
N THR A 76 -3.35 9.39 -7.14
CA THR A 76 -2.90 8.58 -5.98
C THR A 76 -3.82 8.79 -4.78
N ALA A 77 -4.24 10.03 -4.51
CA ALA A 77 -5.16 10.33 -3.41
C ALA A 77 -6.53 9.68 -3.62
N VAL A 78 -7.12 9.80 -4.82
CA VAL A 78 -8.39 9.14 -5.17
C VAL A 78 -8.27 7.62 -5.02
N PHE A 79 -7.20 7.04 -5.56
CA PHE A 79 -6.93 5.61 -5.42
C PHE A 79 -6.83 5.21 -3.93
N ALA A 80 -6.05 5.92 -3.11
CA ALA A 80 -5.85 5.59 -1.71
C ALA A 80 -7.15 5.73 -0.88
N VAL A 81 -7.87 6.84 -1.04
CA VAL A 81 -9.12 7.12 -0.30
C VAL A 81 -10.20 6.07 -0.58
N ILE A 82 -10.23 5.49 -1.77
CA ILE A 82 -11.23 4.47 -2.12
C ILE A 82 -10.72 3.06 -1.82
N SER A 83 -9.49 2.71 -2.24
CA SER A 83 -8.98 1.34 -2.13
C SER A 83 -8.72 0.91 -0.69
N VAL A 84 -8.27 1.82 0.18
CA VAL A 84 -7.94 1.48 1.58
C VAL A 84 -9.20 1.12 2.37
N PRO A 85 -10.24 1.96 2.47
CA PRO A 85 -11.46 1.61 3.18
C PRO A 85 -12.17 0.41 2.55
N LEU A 86 -12.29 0.37 1.21
CA LEU A 86 -12.93 -0.72 0.50
C LEU A 86 -12.24 -2.06 0.79
N GLY A 87 -10.91 -2.09 0.77
CA GLY A 87 -10.13 -3.28 1.07
C GLY A 87 -10.30 -3.76 2.52
N ILE A 88 -10.35 -2.83 3.50
CA ILE A 88 -10.55 -3.18 4.92
C ILE A 88 -11.98 -3.65 5.16
N ILE A 89 -12.99 -2.97 4.62
CA ILE A 89 -14.40 -3.34 4.76
C ILE A 89 -14.64 -4.73 4.14
N THR A 90 -14.18 -4.95 2.92
CA THR A 90 -14.30 -6.24 2.25
C THR A 90 -13.60 -7.35 3.05
N ALA A 91 -12.39 -7.11 3.53
CA ALA A 91 -11.66 -8.08 4.35
C ALA A 91 -12.37 -8.37 5.68
N LEU A 92 -12.96 -7.35 6.31
CA LEU A 92 -13.74 -7.53 7.55
C LEU A 92 -14.97 -8.40 7.31
N VAL A 93 -15.72 -8.16 6.24
CA VAL A 93 -16.88 -8.99 5.87
C VAL A 93 -16.46 -10.44 5.69
N PHE A 94 -15.40 -10.70 4.90
CA PHE A 94 -14.90 -12.05 4.71
C PHE A 94 -14.36 -12.68 6.02
N ALA A 95 -13.66 -11.91 6.85
CA ALA A 95 -13.17 -12.39 8.14
C ALA A 95 -14.31 -12.78 9.09
N LEU A 96 -15.40 -12.00 9.14
CA LEU A 96 -16.61 -12.31 9.91
C LEU A 96 -17.30 -13.60 9.43
N ILE A 97 -17.43 -13.76 8.10
CA ILE A 97 -17.98 -14.99 7.50
C ILE A 97 -17.10 -16.18 7.85
N LEU A 98 -15.79 -16.07 7.73
CA LEU A 98 -14.83 -17.15 7.99
C LEU A 98 -14.64 -17.45 9.47
N ASN A 99 -15.01 -16.55 10.36
CA ASN A 99 -15.02 -16.78 11.81
C ASN A 99 -16.20 -17.65 12.25
N SER A 100 -17.20 -17.83 11.39
CA SER A 100 -18.27 -18.80 11.63
C SER A 100 -17.84 -20.22 11.22
N ASN A 101 -18.51 -21.26 11.75
CA ASN A 101 -18.23 -22.65 11.44
C ASN A 101 -18.65 -23.02 10.01
N ILE A 102 -17.82 -22.59 9.01
CA ILE A 102 -18.07 -22.92 7.60
C ILE A 102 -17.32 -24.18 7.20
N ARG A 103 -18.00 -25.06 6.41
CA ARG A 103 -17.33 -26.17 5.72
C ARG A 103 -16.24 -25.66 4.79
N PHE A 104 -15.12 -26.38 4.69
CA PHE A 104 -13.98 -26.05 3.82
C PHE A 104 -13.22 -24.74 4.16
N GLN A 105 -13.24 -24.29 5.41
CA GLN A 105 -12.52 -23.08 5.86
C GLN A 105 -11.05 -23.05 5.43
N LYS A 106 -10.35 -24.18 5.47
CA LYS A 106 -8.94 -24.30 5.04
C LYS A 106 -8.78 -24.01 3.53
N PHE A 107 -9.68 -24.50 2.70
CA PHE A 107 -9.67 -24.25 1.25
C PHE A 107 -9.85 -22.76 0.96
N PHE A 108 -10.85 -22.15 1.56
CA PHE A 108 -11.07 -20.70 1.39
C PHE A 108 -9.87 -19.87 1.86
N ARG A 109 -9.24 -20.23 2.98
CA ARG A 109 -8.00 -19.56 3.44
C ARG A 109 -6.90 -19.61 2.38
N SER A 110 -6.67 -20.74 1.77
CA SER A 110 -5.67 -20.88 0.70
C SER A 110 -6.07 -20.09 -0.55
N ALA A 111 -7.34 -20.12 -0.95
CA ALA A 111 -7.81 -19.47 -2.17
C ALA A 111 -7.64 -17.95 -2.16
N TYR A 112 -7.97 -17.25 -1.07
CA TYR A 112 -7.79 -15.79 -1.02
C TYR A 112 -6.39 -15.35 -0.56
N PHE A 113 -5.58 -16.27 0.01
CA PHE A 113 -4.18 -15.96 0.33
C PHE A 113 -3.26 -16.06 -0.89
N LEU A 114 -3.58 -16.94 -1.84
CA LEU A 114 -2.79 -17.16 -3.05
C LEU A 114 -2.48 -15.88 -3.84
N PRO A 115 -3.45 -14.97 -4.11
CA PRO A 115 -3.17 -13.71 -4.81
C PRO A 115 -2.17 -12.82 -4.09
N PHE A 116 -2.20 -12.81 -2.77
CA PHE A 116 -1.27 -11.99 -1.96
C PHE A 116 0.18 -12.44 -2.08
N VAL A 117 0.42 -13.76 -2.12
CA VAL A 117 1.78 -14.33 -2.22
C VAL A 117 2.31 -14.30 -3.66
N THR A 118 1.42 -14.20 -4.65
CA THR A 118 1.81 -14.18 -6.06
C THR A 118 2.48 -12.85 -6.43
N SER A 119 3.51 -12.93 -7.30
CA SER A 119 4.19 -11.74 -7.82
C SER A 119 3.21 -10.73 -8.42
N THR A 120 3.37 -9.46 -8.09
CA THR A 120 2.56 -8.36 -8.65
C THR A 120 2.66 -8.30 -10.17
N THR A 121 3.86 -8.52 -10.70
CA THR A 121 4.10 -8.58 -12.15
C THR A 121 3.26 -9.66 -12.83
N ALA A 122 3.30 -10.88 -12.31
CA ALA A 122 2.53 -12.00 -12.88
C ALA A 122 1.02 -11.72 -12.83
N VAL A 123 0.53 -11.23 -11.69
CA VAL A 123 -0.88 -10.85 -11.53
C VAL A 123 -1.29 -9.76 -12.52
N ALA A 124 -0.50 -8.69 -12.64
CA ALA A 124 -0.82 -7.57 -13.52
C ALA A 124 -0.84 -7.99 -15.01
N VAL A 125 0.08 -8.88 -15.44
CA VAL A 125 0.08 -9.45 -16.81
C VAL A 125 -1.19 -10.26 -17.07
N VAL A 126 -1.60 -11.12 -16.13
CA VAL A 126 -2.84 -11.91 -16.26
C VAL A 126 -4.06 -11.00 -16.33
N TRP A 127 -4.15 -9.99 -15.46
CA TRP A 127 -5.25 -9.03 -15.49
C TRP A 127 -5.27 -8.21 -16.78
N ARG A 128 -4.12 -7.79 -17.29
CA ARG A 128 -4.00 -7.11 -18.59
C ARG A 128 -4.56 -7.97 -19.73
N TRP A 129 -4.26 -9.27 -19.72
CA TRP A 129 -4.81 -10.21 -20.70
C TRP A 129 -6.32 -10.41 -20.52
N MET A 130 -6.79 -10.61 -19.29
CA MET A 130 -8.23 -10.80 -19.00
C MET A 130 -9.09 -9.59 -19.37
N LEU A 131 -8.55 -8.38 -19.21
CA LEU A 131 -9.23 -7.10 -19.48
C LEU A 131 -9.03 -6.60 -20.92
N ASN A 132 -8.38 -7.37 -21.80
CA ASN A 132 -8.24 -6.98 -23.18
C ASN A 132 -9.62 -6.83 -23.86
N LYS A 133 -9.79 -5.76 -24.67
CA LYS A 133 -11.08 -5.43 -25.30
C LYS A 133 -11.54 -6.52 -26.28
N ASP A 134 -10.62 -7.07 -27.06
CA ASP A 134 -10.95 -7.93 -28.22
C ASP A 134 -11.03 -9.41 -27.84
N TYR A 135 -10.05 -9.91 -27.08
CA TYR A 135 -9.92 -11.33 -26.74
C TYR A 135 -9.94 -11.62 -25.23
N GLY A 136 -10.17 -10.60 -24.40
CA GLY A 136 -10.15 -10.76 -22.94
C GLY A 136 -11.35 -11.54 -22.42
N MET A 137 -11.10 -12.40 -21.43
CA MET A 137 -12.10 -13.27 -20.82
C MET A 137 -13.27 -12.48 -20.21
N VAL A 138 -13.03 -11.29 -19.65
CA VAL A 138 -14.09 -10.47 -19.05
C VAL A 138 -15.09 -10.01 -20.11
N ASN A 139 -14.63 -9.54 -21.25
CA ASN A 139 -15.50 -9.15 -22.37
C ASN A 139 -16.18 -10.36 -23.04
N ALA A 140 -15.54 -11.53 -23.06
CA ALA A 140 -16.17 -12.76 -23.51
C ALA A 140 -17.37 -13.13 -22.62
N LEU A 141 -17.23 -13.04 -21.30
CA LEU A 141 -18.34 -13.25 -20.36
C LEU A 141 -19.46 -12.21 -20.51
N LEU A 142 -19.11 -10.92 -20.70
CA LEU A 142 -20.10 -9.87 -20.97
C LEU A 142 -20.89 -10.14 -22.25
N SER A 143 -20.22 -10.59 -23.30
CA SER A 143 -20.90 -10.92 -24.57
C SER A 143 -21.88 -12.10 -24.44
N VAL A 144 -21.56 -13.10 -23.62
CA VAL A 144 -22.50 -14.21 -23.31
C VAL A 144 -23.75 -13.69 -22.57
N LEU A 145 -23.60 -12.64 -21.76
CA LEU A 145 -24.72 -11.98 -21.06
C LEU A 145 -25.44 -10.94 -21.93
N GLY A 146 -25.10 -10.80 -23.22
CA GLY A 146 -25.69 -9.81 -24.13
C GLY A 146 -25.25 -8.36 -23.86
N MET A 147 -24.20 -8.15 -23.07
CA MET A 147 -23.69 -6.83 -22.72
C MET A 147 -22.61 -6.36 -23.72
N PRO A 148 -22.50 -5.05 -23.99
CA PRO A 148 -21.51 -4.51 -24.90
C PRO A 148 -20.08 -4.72 -24.36
N LYS A 149 -19.11 -4.87 -25.27
CA LYS A 149 -17.69 -4.91 -24.92
C LYS A 149 -17.23 -3.58 -24.31
N VAL A 150 -16.51 -3.65 -23.20
CA VAL A 150 -15.96 -2.49 -22.49
C VAL A 150 -14.47 -2.34 -22.83
N ALA A 151 -14.04 -1.10 -23.05
CA ALA A 151 -12.66 -0.75 -23.36
C ALA A 151 -11.82 -0.56 -22.08
N TRP A 152 -11.72 -1.59 -21.24
CA TRP A 152 -11.16 -1.55 -19.88
C TRP A 152 -9.81 -0.83 -19.76
N LEU A 153 -8.88 -1.10 -20.67
CA LEU A 153 -7.50 -0.61 -20.58
C LEU A 153 -7.24 0.64 -21.44
N THR A 154 -8.17 1.01 -22.31
CA THR A 154 -8.02 2.14 -23.22
C THR A 154 -8.93 3.31 -22.89
N ASP A 155 -9.85 3.14 -21.95
CA ASP A 155 -10.67 4.20 -21.39
C ASP A 155 -10.01 4.78 -20.13
N ALA A 156 -9.76 6.09 -20.15
CA ALA A 156 -9.15 6.81 -19.04
C ALA A 156 -10.00 6.76 -17.75
N GLN A 157 -11.33 6.69 -17.87
CA GLN A 157 -12.23 6.64 -16.71
C GLN A 157 -12.17 5.28 -16.00
N MET A 158 -11.76 4.21 -16.69
CA MET A 158 -11.67 2.87 -16.13
C MET A 158 -10.34 2.59 -15.43
N THR A 159 -9.31 3.43 -15.63
CA THR A 159 -7.97 3.18 -15.09
C THR A 159 -7.95 3.06 -13.57
N ILE A 160 -8.41 4.07 -12.85
CA ILE A 160 -8.40 4.06 -11.38
C ILE A 160 -9.34 2.98 -10.80
N PRO A 161 -10.58 2.80 -11.27
CA PRO A 161 -11.44 1.69 -10.85
C PRO A 161 -10.81 0.31 -10.98
N ILE A 162 -10.16 0.02 -12.11
CA ILE A 162 -9.48 -1.26 -12.34
C ILE A 162 -8.33 -1.47 -11.36
N LEU A 163 -7.51 -0.45 -11.16
CA LEU A 163 -6.40 -0.50 -10.20
C LEU A 163 -6.91 -0.73 -8.77
N ILE A 164 -8.04 -0.11 -8.40
CA ILE A 164 -8.68 -0.32 -7.08
C ILE A 164 -9.13 -1.78 -6.93
N VAL A 165 -9.86 -2.32 -7.91
CA VAL A 165 -10.35 -3.71 -7.86
C VAL A 165 -9.19 -4.70 -7.76
N LEU A 166 -8.15 -4.53 -8.58
CA LEU A 166 -6.96 -5.36 -8.57
C LEU A 166 -6.24 -5.30 -7.22
N SER A 167 -6.00 -4.10 -6.70
CA SER A 167 -5.30 -3.89 -5.43
C SER A 167 -6.09 -4.43 -4.23
N VAL A 168 -7.41 -4.21 -4.21
CA VAL A 168 -8.29 -4.75 -3.16
C VAL A 168 -8.25 -6.27 -3.20
N TRP A 169 -8.48 -6.89 -4.36
CA TRP A 169 -8.47 -8.34 -4.54
C TRP A 169 -7.13 -8.96 -4.14
N LYS A 170 -6.01 -8.39 -4.61
CA LYS A 170 -4.65 -8.86 -4.30
C LYS A 170 -4.33 -8.77 -2.81
N GLY A 171 -4.75 -7.67 -2.17
CA GLY A 171 -4.46 -7.41 -0.76
C GLY A 171 -5.42 -8.07 0.23
N LEU A 172 -6.52 -8.71 -0.22
CA LEU A 172 -7.55 -9.28 0.66
C LEU A 172 -6.98 -10.32 1.62
N GLY A 173 -6.19 -11.27 1.13
CA GLY A 173 -5.70 -12.40 1.92
C GLY A 173 -4.95 -11.97 3.18
N TYR A 174 -4.04 -11.02 3.05
CA TYR A 174 -3.30 -10.46 4.17
C TYR A 174 -4.20 -9.80 5.22
N LYS A 175 -5.15 -8.96 4.75
CA LYS A 175 -6.08 -8.26 5.64
C LYS A 175 -7.04 -9.22 6.34
N ILE A 176 -7.55 -10.22 5.63
CA ILE A 176 -8.45 -11.24 6.20
C ILE A 176 -7.75 -12.03 7.30
N ILE A 177 -6.49 -12.45 7.11
CA ILE A 177 -5.76 -13.24 8.11
C ILE A 177 -5.58 -12.44 9.39
N ILE A 178 -5.19 -11.16 9.30
CA ILE A 178 -5.01 -10.30 10.48
C ILE A 178 -6.33 -10.08 11.22
N LEU A 179 -7.40 -9.76 10.49
CA LEU A 179 -8.71 -9.55 11.11
C LEU A 179 -9.29 -10.83 11.69
N LEU A 180 -9.10 -11.96 11.02
CA LEU A 180 -9.58 -13.26 11.52
C LEU A 180 -8.83 -13.69 12.79
N ALA A 181 -7.51 -13.49 12.85
CA ALA A 181 -6.73 -13.74 14.06
C ALA A 181 -7.19 -12.86 15.22
N ALA A 182 -7.48 -11.59 14.96
CA ALA A 182 -8.01 -10.68 15.96
C ALA A 182 -9.43 -11.06 16.41
N LEU A 183 -10.30 -11.50 15.49
CA LEU A 183 -11.65 -12.00 15.80
C LEU A 183 -11.62 -13.24 16.70
N GLN A 184 -10.67 -14.16 16.47
CA GLN A 184 -10.48 -15.35 17.30
C GLN A 184 -9.99 -15.04 18.72
N GLY A 185 -9.39 -13.85 18.91
CA GLY A 185 -9.01 -13.33 20.23
C GLY A 185 -10.15 -12.65 21.01
N VAL A 186 -11.30 -12.44 20.39
CA VAL A 186 -12.46 -11.84 21.06
C VAL A 186 -13.09 -12.85 22.02
N ASP A 187 -13.19 -12.51 23.30
CA ASP A 187 -13.82 -13.40 24.30
C ASP A 187 -15.30 -13.58 23.97
N GLU A 188 -15.69 -14.84 23.80
CA GLU A 188 -17.08 -15.21 23.49
C GLU A 188 -18.08 -14.72 24.54
N ARG A 189 -17.64 -14.47 25.79
CA ARG A 189 -18.51 -13.96 26.86
C ARG A 189 -19.16 -12.64 26.49
N TYR A 190 -18.43 -11.72 25.84
CA TYR A 190 -19.00 -10.45 25.37
C TYR A 190 -20.08 -10.64 24.32
N VAL A 191 -19.85 -11.57 23.38
CA VAL A 191 -20.83 -11.87 22.32
C VAL A 191 -22.07 -12.57 22.88
N LYS A 192 -21.90 -13.48 23.88
CA LYS A 192 -23.00 -14.18 24.55
C LYS A 192 -23.82 -13.20 25.40
N ALA A 193 -23.18 -12.31 26.18
CA ALA A 193 -23.86 -11.26 26.95
C ALA A 193 -24.73 -10.38 26.04
N GLY A 194 -24.16 -9.89 24.92
CA GLY A 194 -24.93 -9.09 23.97
C GLY A 194 -26.11 -9.85 23.33
N ARG A 195 -26.05 -11.21 23.25
CA ARG A 195 -27.21 -12.01 22.82
C ARG A 195 -28.28 -12.06 23.89
N MET A 196 -27.92 -12.20 25.16
CA MET A 196 -28.85 -12.19 26.29
C MET A 196 -29.58 -10.84 26.42
N ASP A 197 -28.88 -9.74 26.13
CA ASP A 197 -29.43 -8.38 26.07
C ASP A 197 -30.32 -8.12 24.82
N GLY A 198 -30.58 -9.13 23.99
CA GLY A 198 -31.39 -9.01 22.79
C GLY A 198 -30.74 -8.29 21.61
N ALA A 199 -29.41 -8.05 21.65
CA ALA A 199 -28.72 -7.38 20.56
C ALA A 199 -28.62 -8.28 19.31
N GLY A 200 -29.19 -7.82 18.18
CA GLY A 200 -29.09 -8.47 16.87
C GLY A 200 -27.62 -8.54 16.37
N SER A 201 -27.37 -9.36 15.36
CA SER A 201 -26.00 -9.61 14.85
C SER A 201 -25.26 -8.32 14.41
N PHE A 202 -25.95 -7.45 13.68
CA PHE A 202 -25.38 -6.17 13.24
C PHE A 202 -24.98 -5.28 14.42
N ARG A 203 -25.84 -5.19 15.44
CA ARG A 203 -25.59 -4.40 16.66
C ARG A 203 -24.38 -4.93 17.43
N ARG A 204 -24.24 -6.26 17.54
CA ARG A 204 -23.06 -6.88 18.16
C ARG A 204 -21.77 -6.59 17.38
N ILE A 205 -21.81 -6.63 16.04
CA ILE A 205 -20.65 -6.28 15.23
C ILE A 205 -20.24 -4.82 15.49
N CYS A 206 -21.17 -3.87 15.42
CA CYS A 206 -20.86 -2.45 15.52
C CYS A 206 -20.44 -2.02 16.93
N TYR A 207 -21.07 -2.57 18.00
CA TYR A 207 -20.90 -2.07 19.37
C TYR A 207 -19.99 -2.97 20.23
N ILE A 208 -19.72 -4.22 19.84
CA ILE A 208 -18.86 -5.13 20.60
C ILE A 208 -17.61 -5.47 19.78
N ILE A 209 -17.78 -6.01 18.57
CA ILE A 209 -16.67 -6.56 17.79
C ILE A 209 -15.80 -5.43 17.22
N LEU A 210 -16.37 -4.47 16.51
CA LEU A 210 -15.62 -3.36 15.89
C LEU A 210 -14.79 -2.55 16.88
N PRO A 211 -15.26 -2.19 18.08
CA PRO A 211 -14.43 -1.53 19.08
C PRO A 211 -13.21 -2.34 19.52
N ILE A 212 -13.36 -3.68 19.65
CA ILE A 212 -12.25 -4.57 20.00
C ILE A 212 -11.25 -4.69 18.85
N LEU A 213 -11.73 -4.65 17.60
CA LEU A 213 -10.90 -4.71 16.40
C LEU A 213 -10.22 -3.39 16.02
N ARG A 214 -10.44 -2.29 16.75
CA ARG A 214 -9.82 -0.98 16.43
C ARG A 214 -8.30 -1.06 16.24
N PRO A 215 -7.50 -1.71 17.12
CA PRO A 215 -6.05 -1.74 16.93
C PRO A 215 -5.62 -2.45 15.63
N PRO A 216 -6.09 -3.66 15.28
CA PRO A 216 -5.75 -4.28 14.02
C PRO A 216 -6.31 -3.52 12.80
N ILE A 217 -7.47 -2.89 12.89
CA ILE A 217 -8.01 -2.04 11.81
C ILE A 217 -7.12 -0.82 11.60
N LEU A 218 -6.65 -0.15 12.67
CA LEU A 218 -5.70 0.95 12.57
C LEU A 218 -4.39 0.50 11.92
N PHE A 219 -3.83 -0.62 12.37
CA PHE A 219 -2.62 -1.20 11.76
C PHE A 219 -2.80 -1.45 10.26
N LEU A 220 -3.91 -2.07 9.86
CA LEU A 220 -4.23 -2.32 8.44
C LEU A 220 -4.47 -1.01 7.67
N SER A 221 -5.08 -0.01 8.31
CA SER A 221 -5.30 1.30 7.69
C SER A 221 -3.98 2.00 7.38
N VAL A 222 -3.06 2.05 8.35
CA VAL A 222 -1.73 2.67 8.18
C VAL A 222 -0.93 1.94 7.11
N THR A 223 -0.81 0.62 7.20
CA THR A 223 0.00 -0.17 6.25
C THR A 223 -0.59 -0.15 4.84
N SER A 224 -1.94 -0.19 4.72
CA SER A 224 -2.60 -0.10 3.42
C SER A 224 -2.48 1.30 2.81
N LEU A 225 -2.53 2.36 3.62
CA LEU A 225 -2.34 3.73 3.15
C LEU A 225 -0.92 3.94 2.58
N ILE A 226 0.11 3.49 3.33
CA ILE A 226 1.49 3.53 2.85
C ILE A 226 1.63 2.78 1.52
N GLY A 227 1.03 1.58 1.42
CA GLY A 227 1.04 0.79 0.19
C GLY A 227 0.31 1.48 -0.97
N ALA A 228 -0.84 2.11 -0.70
CA ALA A 228 -1.63 2.81 -1.71
C ALA A 228 -0.90 4.04 -2.29
N PHE A 229 -0.19 4.81 -1.46
CA PHE A 229 0.63 5.92 -1.94
C PHE A 229 1.87 5.47 -2.73
N LYS A 230 2.27 4.21 -2.60
CA LYS A 230 3.43 3.61 -3.28
C LYS A 230 3.05 2.76 -4.49
N ILE A 231 1.80 2.83 -4.97
CA ILE A 231 1.36 2.07 -6.15
C ILE A 231 2.14 2.49 -7.39
N PHE A 232 2.76 1.53 -8.05
CA PHE A 232 3.56 1.72 -9.25
C PHE A 232 3.52 0.49 -10.17
N ASP A 233 3.90 -0.69 -9.66
CA ASP A 233 4.07 -1.91 -10.45
C ASP A 233 2.83 -2.29 -11.24
N GLU A 234 1.65 -2.19 -10.62
CA GLU A 234 0.37 -2.50 -11.24
C GLU A 234 0.12 -1.59 -12.45
N VAL A 235 0.37 -0.29 -12.30
CA VAL A 235 0.20 0.68 -13.40
C VAL A 235 1.20 0.40 -14.52
N TYR A 236 2.48 0.30 -14.14
CA TYR A 236 3.58 0.13 -15.09
C TYR A 236 3.41 -1.09 -15.99
N ILE A 237 2.97 -2.21 -15.40
CA ILE A 237 2.83 -3.48 -16.12
C ILE A 237 1.51 -3.54 -16.91
N MET A 238 0.38 -3.15 -16.30
CA MET A 238 -0.92 -3.22 -16.95
C MET A 238 -1.00 -2.34 -18.18
N TYR A 239 -0.39 -1.15 -18.15
CA TYR A 239 -0.43 -0.18 -19.24
C TYR A 239 0.82 -0.19 -20.12
N GLY A 240 1.65 -1.25 -20.04
CA GLY A 240 2.80 -1.44 -20.92
C GLY A 240 3.83 -0.32 -20.78
N GLN A 241 4.26 -0.05 -19.55
CA GLN A 241 5.25 0.97 -19.21
C GLN A 241 4.79 2.41 -19.50
N LYS A 242 3.48 2.64 -19.60
CA LYS A 242 2.86 3.96 -19.77
C LYS A 242 1.97 4.29 -18.56
N PRO A 243 1.69 5.56 -18.27
CA PRO A 243 0.83 5.95 -17.14
C PRO A 243 -0.68 5.81 -17.45
N GLY A 244 -1.06 4.91 -18.35
CA GLY A 244 -2.43 4.74 -18.80
C GLY A 244 -2.87 5.80 -19.84
N PRO A 245 -4.09 5.64 -20.41
CA PRO A 245 -4.64 6.56 -21.38
C PRO A 245 -4.82 7.94 -20.75
N LEU A 246 -4.42 9.01 -21.46
CA LEU A 246 -4.47 10.42 -20.98
C LEU A 246 -3.84 10.62 -19.58
N GLN A 247 -2.79 9.88 -19.26
CA GLN A 247 -2.12 9.90 -17.95
C GLN A 247 -3.04 9.57 -16.75
N SER A 248 -4.18 8.90 -16.98
CA SER A 248 -5.17 8.57 -15.94
C SER A 248 -4.63 7.63 -14.84
N GLY A 249 -3.57 6.90 -15.11
CA GLY A 249 -2.85 6.07 -14.14
C GLY A 249 -1.54 6.69 -13.65
N LEU A 250 -1.26 7.96 -13.97
CA LEU A 250 -0.07 8.65 -13.44
C LEU A 250 -0.20 8.76 -11.92
N THR A 251 0.63 8.02 -11.20
CA THR A 251 0.73 8.04 -9.73
C THR A 251 1.99 8.76 -9.29
N ILE A 252 2.11 9.12 -8.01
CA ILE A 252 3.28 9.86 -7.52
C ILE A 252 4.57 9.06 -7.72
N VAL A 253 4.54 7.75 -7.43
CA VAL A 253 5.73 6.90 -7.63
C VAL A 253 6.04 6.74 -9.12
N TYR A 254 5.01 6.73 -9.97
CA TYR A 254 5.22 6.74 -11.43
C TYR A 254 5.89 8.05 -11.88
N TYR A 255 5.43 9.21 -11.39
CA TYR A 255 6.05 10.51 -11.65
C TYR A 255 7.52 10.54 -11.21
N ILE A 256 7.82 10.06 -9.99
CA ILE A 256 9.20 9.96 -9.47
C ILE A 256 10.06 9.07 -10.38
N PHE A 257 9.53 7.91 -10.77
CA PHE A 257 10.20 6.99 -11.69
C PHE A 257 10.48 7.65 -13.05
N ASP A 258 9.51 8.35 -13.59
CA ASP A 258 9.61 9.02 -14.89
C ASP A 258 10.68 10.10 -14.89
N LYS A 259 10.66 10.98 -13.89
CA LYS A 259 11.69 12.01 -13.68
C LYS A 259 13.08 11.39 -13.47
N PHE A 260 13.17 10.32 -12.70
CA PHE A 260 14.45 9.66 -12.40
C PHE A 260 15.03 8.88 -13.58
N TYR A 261 14.25 7.96 -14.17
CA TYR A 261 14.75 7.00 -15.17
C TYR A 261 14.64 7.46 -16.61
N ARG A 262 13.64 8.28 -16.96
CA ARG A 262 13.43 8.71 -18.34
C ARG A 262 14.01 10.09 -18.64
N HIS A 263 13.89 11.00 -17.67
CA HIS A 263 14.36 12.39 -17.84
C HIS A 263 15.72 12.64 -17.19
N TRP A 264 16.25 11.73 -16.37
CA TRP A 264 17.51 11.86 -15.64
C TRP A 264 17.56 13.07 -14.68
N GLU A 265 16.36 13.53 -14.26
CA GLU A 265 16.17 14.62 -13.31
C GLU A 265 16.22 14.11 -11.86
N PHE A 266 17.40 13.63 -11.41
CA PHE A 266 17.52 12.98 -10.09
C PHE A 266 17.17 13.91 -8.92
N THR A 267 17.50 15.20 -9.02
CA THR A 267 17.22 16.20 -7.98
C THR A 267 15.72 16.48 -7.86
N THR A 268 15.04 16.64 -9.00
CA THR A 268 13.56 16.79 -9.07
C THR A 268 12.85 15.54 -8.54
N ALA A 269 13.30 14.36 -8.98
CA ALA A 269 12.74 13.08 -8.50
C ALA A 269 12.93 12.91 -6.98
N SER A 270 14.09 13.30 -6.44
CA SER A 270 14.37 13.26 -5.00
C SER A 270 13.51 14.24 -4.21
N ALA A 271 13.28 15.46 -4.72
CA ALA A 271 12.36 16.41 -4.12
C ALA A 271 10.91 15.86 -4.09
N ALA A 272 10.45 15.27 -5.21
CA ALA A 272 9.13 14.65 -5.28
C ALA A 272 9.00 13.45 -4.31
N ALA A 273 10.04 12.63 -4.17
CA ALA A 273 10.05 11.51 -3.21
C ALA A 273 9.97 12.01 -1.76
N PHE A 274 10.64 13.10 -1.43
CA PHE A 274 10.54 13.71 -0.11
C PHE A 274 9.14 14.31 0.16
N LEU A 275 8.53 14.98 -0.83
CA LEU A 275 7.16 15.46 -0.72
C LEU A 275 6.18 14.29 -0.50
N LEU A 276 6.34 13.18 -1.21
CA LEU A 276 5.57 11.96 -0.98
C LEU A 276 5.72 11.45 0.44
N PHE A 277 6.96 11.41 0.96
CA PHE A 277 7.22 11.01 2.35
C PHE A 277 6.46 11.91 3.33
N LEU A 278 6.48 13.23 3.15
CA LEU A 278 5.75 14.17 4.02
C LEU A 278 4.24 13.95 3.97
N VAL A 279 3.68 13.66 2.80
CA VAL A 279 2.25 13.35 2.63
C VAL A 279 1.89 12.06 3.38
N ILE A 280 2.68 11.00 3.23
CA ILE A 280 2.45 9.73 3.93
C ILE A 280 2.58 9.93 5.44
N LEU A 281 3.59 10.66 5.90
CA LEU A 281 3.81 10.97 7.32
C LEU A 281 2.62 11.74 7.90
N PHE A 282 2.15 12.77 7.20
CA PHE A 282 1.00 13.57 7.61
C PHE A 282 -0.26 12.70 7.79
N PHE A 283 -0.63 11.90 6.82
CA PHE A 283 -1.80 11.03 6.92
C PHE A 283 -1.63 9.93 7.99
N THR A 284 -0.42 9.41 8.15
CA THR A 284 -0.13 8.43 9.20
C THR A 284 -0.29 9.04 10.59
N LEU A 285 0.24 10.24 10.81
CA LEU A 285 0.06 10.96 12.08
C LEU A 285 -1.41 11.27 12.36
N LEU A 286 -2.16 11.70 11.35
CA LEU A 286 -3.60 11.91 11.47
C LEU A 286 -4.33 10.64 11.94
N GLN A 287 -4.02 9.48 11.34
CA GLN A 287 -4.64 8.20 11.74
C GLN A 287 -4.35 7.87 13.22
N PHE A 288 -3.12 8.09 13.69
CA PHE A 288 -2.77 7.88 15.09
C PHE A 288 -3.49 8.85 16.04
N LEU A 289 -3.59 10.13 15.68
CA LEU A 289 -4.29 11.14 16.50
C LEU A 289 -5.78 10.77 16.67
N PHE A 290 -6.48 10.46 15.58
CA PHE A 290 -7.89 10.04 15.64
C PHE A 290 -8.10 8.73 16.39
N SER A 291 -7.10 7.84 16.41
CA SER A 291 -7.18 6.59 17.18
C SER A 291 -6.95 6.81 18.68
N SER A 292 -6.11 7.77 19.06
CA SER A 292 -5.72 8.00 20.46
C SER A 292 -6.81 8.73 21.26
N GLU A 293 -7.51 9.69 20.66
CA GLU A 293 -8.60 10.43 21.31
C GLU A 293 -9.75 9.53 21.76
N ARG A 294 -10.10 8.53 20.93
CA ARG A 294 -11.17 7.57 21.25
C ARG A 294 -10.80 6.50 22.29
N ARG A 295 -9.58 6.51 22.80
CA ARG A 295 -9.13 5.62 23.88
C ARG A 295 -9.33 6.25 25.27
N LYS A 296 -9.60 7.56 25.33
CA LYS A 296 -9.78 8.34 26.57
C LYS A 296 -11.27 8.59 26.92
N SER A 297 -12.18 8.30 26.00
CA SER A 297 -13.64 8.34 26.22
C SER A 297 -14.21 6.91 26.36
#